data_d871a4b872fd2393cc8d0abff8200b18
#
_entry.id   d871a4b872fd2393cc8d0abff8200b18
#
_cell.length_a   1.000
_cell.length_b   1.000
_cell.length_c   1.000
_cell.angle_alpha   90.00
_cell.angle_beta   90.00
_cell.angle_gamma   90.00
#
_symmetry.space_group_name_H-M   'P 1'
#
loop_
_entity.id
_entity.type
_entity.pdbx_description
1 polymer ?
#
loop_
_entity_poly.entity_id
_entity_poly.type
_entity_poly.pdbx_seq_one_letter_code
_entity_poly.pdbx_strand_id
1 'polypeptide(L)'
;MSQIKKIILAAHPCRQYNNYGSGWIQSLFEYTMKAVSNLPVYKLFPSNFVSVNLEPNAIAFDYVKFFKFYGITYNKNSWGDLYYNKDYNEEAYAYIKSIFQDSLVISYEMDSCILNILDKLGIPYIDMYISPVRFLEDQLFSMTSNFETIYNKLLNYKLDENMIYMQANYLKTFYLMRDGKYIQETPAILFLGQTQYDKSLINNETGEVYSILNHKKEFEESIKGFSRILYKRHPKALGDEMVLEYLKTLGDVTITNENFYSLISRPDIQRVVAISSGGLIEAKYFNKETKFLLHESVNLQYGNEFDKEKYINIYEHFFALNFWADVLSCVINTNTFSEDCSFYGSKNKLRNSRGERDYWGYEDFDHEMIKEDIAKNTFLNLNSILTKILRILYHFTNNRKYLVWTERL
;
A
#
# COMPACT_ATOMS: atom_id res chain seq x y z
N MET A 1 -18.89 5.51 25.25
CA MET A 1 -18.83 4.66 24.04
C MET A 1 -19.95 3.66 24.07
N SER A 2 -20.67 3.43 22.97
CA SER A 2 -21.51 2.24 22.84
C SER A 2 -20.62 1.00 22.92
N GLN A 3 -21.13 -0.08 23.54
CA GLN A 3 -20.36 -1.32 23.64
C GLN A 3 -20.12 -1.91 22.24
N ILE A 4 -18.86 -2.17 21.90
CA ILE A 4 -18.50 -2.86 20.65
C ILE A 4 -18.97 -4.30 20.73
N LYS A 5 -19.73 -4.76 19.73
CA LYS A 5 -20.36 -6.10 19.69
C LYS A 5 -19.84 -6.97 18.54
N LYS A 6 -19.14 -6.39 17.58
CA LYS A 6 -18.64 -7.08 16.37
C LYS A 6 -17.38 -6.42 15.84
N ILE A 7 -16.61 -7.16 15.06
CA ILE A 7 -15.48 -6.64 14.27
C ILE A 7 -15.88 -6.73 12.79
N ILE A 8 -15.64 -5.67 12.02
CA ILE A 8 -15.87 -5.66 10.56
C ILE A 8 -14.53 -5.47 9.86
N LEU A 9 -14.19 -6.44 9.02
CA LEU A 9 -13.05 -6.37 8.12
C LEU A 9 -13.51 -5.81 6.79
N ALA A 10 -12.88 -4.73 6.31
CA ALA A 10 -13.30 -4.04 5.10
C ALA A 10 -12.10 -3.65 4.21
N ALA A 11 -12.35 -3.54 2.90
CA ALA A 11 -11.37 -3.01 1.96
C ALA A 11 -12.11 -2.38 0.77
N HIS A 12 -11.84 -1.12 0.47
CA HIS A 12 -12.33 -0.36 -0.69
C HIS A 12 -13.79 -0.66 -1.10
N PRO A 13 -14.80 -0.51 -0.24
CA PRO A 13 -16.16 -0.94 -0.55
C PRO A 13 -16.81 -0.14 -1.69
N CYS A 14 -16.33 1.08 -1.99
CA CYS A 14 -16.84 1.92 -3.08
C CYS A 14 -16.21 1.59 -4.45
N ARG A 15 -15.18 0.75 -4.50
CA ARG A 15 -14.45 0.44 -5.72
C ARG A 15 -14.93 -0.86 -6.33
N GLN A 16 -15.37 -0.83 -7.58
CA GLN A 16 -15.69 -2.04 -8.33
C GLN A 16 -14.39 -2.79 -8.65
N TYR A 17 -14.19 -3.95 -8.05
CA TYR A 17 -13.05 -4.79 -8.34
C TYR A 17 -13.43 -5.95 -9.26
N ASN A 18 -12.58 -6.21 -10.26
CA ASN A 18 -12.53 -7.49 -10.92
C ASN A 18 -11.89 -8.48 -9.95
N ASN A 19 -12.71 -9.23 -9.23
CA ASN A 19 -12.49 -10.50 -8.51
C ASN A 19 -11.26 -10.72 -7.59
N TYR A 20 -10.22 -9.86 -7.49
CA TYR A 20 -8.97 -10.22 -6.81
C TYR A 20 -8.46 -9.25 -5.72
N GLY A 21 -8.98 -8.02 -5.64
CA GLY A 21 -8.31 -6.99 -4.86
C GLY A 21 -8.52 -7.01 -3.35
N SER A 22 -9.73 -7.22 -2.87
CA SER A 22 -10.10 -6.94 -1.48
C SER A 22 -10.12 -8.16 -0.55
N GLY A 23 -10.39 -9.33 -1.08
CA GLY A 23 -10.65 -10.53 -0.26
C GLY A 23 -9.43 -11.10 0.48
N TRP A 24 -8.20 -10.82 0.00
CA TRP A 24 -7.01 -11.40 0.61
C TRP A 24 -6.69 -10.79 1.99
N ILE A 25 -6.84 -9.47 2.14
CA ILE A 25 -6.60 -8.80 3.43
C ILE A 25 -7.62 -9.21 4.47
N GLN A 26 -8.89 -9.27 4.07
CA GLN A 26 -9.95 -9.74 4.96
C GLN A 26 -9.69 -11.19 5.41
N SER A 27 -9.25 -12.06 4.49
CA SER A 27 -8.89 -13.43 4.83
C SER A 27 -7.65 -13.51 5.73
N LEU A 28 -6.68 -12.61 5.52
CA LEU A 28 -5.47 -12.52 6.32
C LEU A 28 -5.77 -12.18 7.78
N PHE A 29 -6.61 -11.16 8.01
CA PHE A 29 -6.91 -10.68 9.36
C PHE A 29 -8.08 -11.39 10.02
N GLU A 30 -8.90 -12.14 9.28
CA GLU A 30 -10.03 -12.88 9.85
C GLU A 30 -9.59 -13.85 10.96
N TYR A 31 -8.55 -14.64 10.69
CA TYR A 31 -8.02 -15.58 11.68
C TYR A 31 -7.45 -14.84 12.89
N THR A 32 -6.65 -13.80 12.64
CA THR A 32 -6.06 -12.99 13.71
C THR A 32 -7.12 -12.39 14.62
N MET A 33 -8.17 -11.79 14.06
CA MET A 33 -9.24 -11.17 14.84
C MET A 33 -10.06 -12.21 15.63
N LYS A 34 -10.33 -13.38 15.04
CA LYS A 34 -10.98 -14.49 15.74
C LYS A 34 -10.13 -15.09 16.88
N ALA A 35 -8.81 -15.09 16.72
CA ALA A 35 -7.90 -15.55 17.77
C ALA A 35 -7.78 -14.53 18.92
N VAL A 36 -7.76 -13.24 18.59
CA VAL A 36 -7.55 -12.15 19.54
C VAL A 36 -8.79 -11.83 20.37
N SER A 37 -10.00 -12.03 19.82
CA SER A 37 -11.24 -11.65 20.49
C SER A 37 -12.34 -12.67 20.25
N ASN A 38 -13.27 -12.80 21.23
CA ASN A 38 -14.48 -13.63 21.11
C ASN A 38 -15.63 -12.93 20.37
N LEU A 39 -15.41 -11.72 19.85
CA LEU A 39 -16.44 -11.00 19.10
C LEU A 39 -16.65 -11.64 17.71
N PRO A 40 -17.89 -11.63 17.18
CA PRO A 40 -18.14 -12.07 15.82
C PRO A 40 -17.40 -11.18 14.82
N VAL A 41 -16.75 -11.81 13.84
CA VAL A 41 -15.99 -11.16 12.79
C VAL A 41 -16.75 -11.27 11.47
N TYR A 42 -17.02 -10.12 10.86
CA TYR A 42 -17.71 -9.99 9.59
C TYR A 42 -16.75 -9.47 8.53
N LYS A 43 -17.03 -9.81 7.25
CA LYS A 43 -16.28 -9.31 6.08
C LYS A 43 -17.19 -8.47 5.21
N LEU A 44 -16.79 -7.22 4.93
CA LEU A 44 -17.53 -6.32 4.06
C LEU A 44 -17.04 -6.43 2.62
N PHE A 45 -17.93 -6.65 1.68
CA PHE A 45 -17.63 -6.72 0.26
C PHE A 45 -18.52 -5.78 -0.56
N PRO A 46 -18.02 -5.24 -1.69
CA PRO A 46 -18.88 -4.60 -2.67
C PRO A 46 -20.02 -5.55 -3.11
N SER A 47 -21.20 -5.03 -3.31
CA SER A 47 -22.41 -5.84 -3.62
C SER A 47 -22.33 -6.63 -4.92
N ASN A 48 -21.45 -6.23 -5.86
CA ASN A 48 -21.19 -6.97 -7.10
C ASN A 48 -20.16 -8.11 -6.95
N PHE A 49 -19.61 -8.32 -5.74
CA PHE A 49 -18.66 -9.41 -5.51
C PHE A 49 -19.39 -10.75 -5.52
N VAL A 50 -19.06 -11.61 -6.48
CA VAL A 50 -19.78 -12.88 -6.73
C VAL A 50 -19.82 -13.80 -5.49
N SER A 51 -18.78 -13.76 -4.66
CA SER A 51 -18.64 -14.60 -3.48
C SER A 51 -19.39 -14.10 -2.24
N VAL A 52 -20.02 -12.93 -2.27
CA VAL A 52 -20.71 -12.36 -1.08
C VAL A 52 -21.74 -13.35 -0.50
N ASN A 53 -22.48 -14.02 -1.35
CA ASN A 53 -23.49 -14.99 -0.93
C ASN A 53 -22.94 -16.36 -0.51
N LEU A 54 -21.65 -16.61 -0.73
CA LEU A 54 -20.97 -17.88 -0.44
C LEU A 54 -20.07 -17.80 0.79
N GLU A 55 -19.74 -16.58 1.22
CA GLU A 55 -18.85 -16.36 2.37
C GLU A 55 -19.65 -16.28 3.67
N PRO A 56 -19.34 -17.10 4.68
CA PRO A 56 -19.93 -16.97 6.00
C PRO A 56 -19.64 -15.58 6.60
N ASN A 57 -20.61 -14.96 7.21
CA ASN A 57 -20.49 -13.64 7.83
C ASN A 57 -20.11 -12.50 6.85
N ALA A 58 -20.50 -12.61 5.57
CA ALA A 58 -20.34 -11.53 4.62
C ALA A 58 -21.41 -10.46 4.78
N ILE A 59 -20.99 -9.20 4.63
CA ILE A 59 -21.87 -8.04 4.54
C ILE A 59 -21.70 -7.46 3.14
N ALA A 60 -22.79 -7.31 2.40
CA ALA A 60 -22.79 -6.67 1.09
C ALA A 60 -22.89 -5.15 1.26
N PHE A 61 -21.96 -4.41 0.67
CA PHE A 61 -22.00 -2.95 0.57
C PHE A 61 -22.53 -2.54 -0.80
N ASP A 62 -23.71 -1.94 -0.83
CA ASP A 62 -24.29 -1.41 -2.07
C ASP A 62 -23.69 -0.05 -2.41
N TYR A 63 -22.55 -0.09 -3.11
CA TYR A 63 -21.83 1.11 -3.52
C TYR A 63 -22.64 1.93 -4.54
N VAL A 64 -23.47 1.30 -5.39
CA VAL A 64 -24.32 2.01 -6.37
C VAL A 64 -25.34 2.88 -5.63
N LYS A 65 -25.99 2.30 -4.61
CA LYS A 65 -26.91 3.04 -3.72
C LYS A 65 -26.18 4.15 -2.97
N PHE A 66 -24.98 3.88 -2.46
CA PHE A 66 -24.20 4.86 -1.71
C PHE A 66 -23.82 6.09 -2.56
N PHE A 67 -23.37 5.89 -3.80
CA PHE A 67 -23.10 6.98 -4.75
C PHE A 67 -24.36 7.78 -5.11
N LYS A 68 -25.50 7.10 -5.24
CA LYS A 68 -26.77 7.74 -5.55
C LYS A 68 -27.23 8.74 -4.48
N PHE A 69 -26.89 8.54 -3.20
CA PHE A 69 -27.18 9.49 -2.14
C PHE A 69 -26.52 10.86 -2.41
N TYR A 70 -25.40 10.89 -3.07
CA TYR A 70 -24.69 12.10 -3.48
C TYR A 70 -25.05 12.58 -4.89
N GLY A 71 -26.09 12.01 -5.53
CA GLY A 71 -26.50 12.37 -6.88
C GLY A 71 -25.56 11.86 -7.97
N ILE A 72 -24.60 10.99 -7.63
CA ILE A 72 -23.60 10.48 -8.57
C ILE A 72 -24.08 9.16 -9.17
N THR A 73 -24.09 9.09 -10.51
CA THR A 73 -24.31 7.82 -11.22
C THR A 73 -23.00 7.04 -11.25
N TYR A 74 -22.98 5.90 -10.56
CA TYR A 74 -21.78 5.08 -10.47
C TYR A 74 -21.36 4.54 -11.84
N ASN A 75 -20.11 4.73 -12.18
CA ASN A 75 -19.41 4.07 -13.27
C ASN A 75 -17.95 3.82 -12.84
N LYS A 76 -17.18 3.06 -13.65
CA LYS A 76 -15.79 2.69 -13.31
C LYS A 76 -14.84 3.89 -13.10
N ASN A 77 -15.20 5.07 -13.53
CA ASN A 77 -14.38 6.29 -13.42
C ASN A 77 -14.90 7.24 -12.34
N SER A 78 -16.17 7.12 -11.91
CA SER A 78 -16.81 8.03 -10.96
C SER A 78 -16.47 7.75 -9.49
N TRP A 79 -15.78 6.65 -9.19
CA TRP A 79 -15.41 6.35 -7.80
C TRP A 79 -14.52 7.45 -7.17
N GLY A 80 -13.73 8.14 -8.00
CA GLY A 80 -12.90 9.27 -7.58
C GLY A 80 -13.71 10.47 -7.09
N ASP A 81 -14.87 10.72 -7.69
CA ASP A 81 -15.72 11.88 -7.38
C ASP A 81 -16.19 11.88 -5.93
N LEU A 82 -16.32 10.70 -5.33
CA LEU A 82 -16.76 10.54 -3.93
C LEU A 82 -15.62 10.20 -2.98
N TYR A 83 -14.44 9.81 -3.46
CA TYR A 83 -13.38 9.25 -2.64
C TYR A 83 -12.99 10.14 -1.46
N TYR A 84 -12.77 11.42 -1.69
CA TYR A 84 -12.40 12.41 -0.69
C TYR A 84 -13.57 13.30 -0.24
N ASN A 85 -14.80 12.99 -0.66
CA ASN A 85 -15.96 13.81 -0.33
C ASN A 85 -16.19 13.83 1.18
N LYS A 86 -16.32 15.03 1.75
CA LYS A 86 -16.59 15.28 3.17
C LYS A 86 -17.97 15.88 3.45
N ASP A 87 -18.79 16.03 2.41
CA ASP A 87 -20.11 16.63 2.54
C ASP A 87 -21.02 15.77 3.40
N TYR A 88 -21.81 16.43 4.22
CA TYR A 88 -22.82 15.74 5.01
C TYR A 88 -24.01 15.35 4.13
N ASN A 89 -24.36 14.07 4.20
CA ASN A 89 -25.56 13.54 3.58
C ASN A 89 -26.26 12.59 4.56
N GLU A 90 -27.48 12.91 4.94
CA GLU A 90 -28.23 12.18 5.98
C GLU A 90 -28.48 10.70 5.60
N GLU A 91 -28.83 10.44 4.32
CA GLU A 91 -29.09 9.07 3.85
C GLU A 91 -27.80 8.23 3.84
N ALA A 92 -26.68 8.82 3.42
CA ALA A 92 -25.37 8.18 3.45
C ALA A 92 -24.94 7.87 4.89
N TYR A 93 -25.13 8.81 5.82
CA TYR A 93 -24.82 8.59 7.23
C TYR A 93 -25.68 7.51 7.86
N ALA A 94 -26.99 7.51 7.60
CA ALA A 94 -27.90 6.48 8.07
C ALA A 94 -27.52 5.09 7.50
N TYR A 95 -27.14 5.03 6.24
CA TYR A 95 -26.71 3.81 5.58
C TYR A 95 -25.41 3.26 6.20
N ILE A 96 -24.36 4.08 6.33
CA ILE A 96 -23.11 3.68 6.98
C ILE A 96 -23.37 3.26 8.43
N LYS A 97 -24.17 4.01 9.18
CA LYS A 97 -24.54 3.66 10.56
C LYS A 97 -25.23 2.29 10.63
N SER A 98 -26.12 1.97 9.70
CA SER A 98 -26.83 0.68 9.70
C SER A 98 -25.88 -0.53 9.54
N ILE A 99 -24.76 -0.35 8.85
CA ILE A 99 -23.74 -1.39 8.63
C ILE A 99 -22.78 -1.47 9.82
N PHE A 100 -22.23 -0.32 10.24
CA PHE A 100 -21.07 -0.25 11.13
C PHE A 100 -21.40 0.06 12.60
N GLN A 101 -22.65 0.30 12.95
CA GLN A 101 -23.02 0.55 14.34
C GLN A 101 -22.54 -0.58 15.26
N ASP A 102 -22.10 -0.22 16.45
CA ASP A 102 -21.58 -1.12 17.50
C ASP A 102 -20.41 -2.02 17.01
N SER A 103 -19.62 -1.56 16.04
CA SER A 103 -18.48 -2.31 15.53
C SER A 103 -17.13 -1.62 15.78
N LEU A 104 -16.07 -2.42 15.79
CA LEU A 104 -14.71 -2.01 15.51
C LEU A 104 -14.42 -2.34 14.05
N VAL A 105 -13.95 -1.36 13.29
CA VAL A 105 -13.64 -1.54 11.85
C VAL A 105 -12.14 -1.72 11.68
N ILE A 106 -11.73 -2.82 11.05
CA ILE A 106 -10.34 -3.04 10.61
C ILE A 106 -10.37 -2.99 9.09
N SER A 107 -9.78 -1.95 8.51
CA SER A 107 -9.89 -1.70 7.07
C SER A 107 -8.53 -1.61 6.39
N TYR A 108 -8.57 -1.84 5.09
CA TYR A 108 -7.44 -1.68 4.21
C TYR A 108 -7.77 -0.69 3.10
N GLU A 109 -7.05 0.42 3.06
CA GLU A 109 -7.26 1.49 2.09
C GLU A 109 -8.73 1.92 1.96
N MET A 110 -9.42 2.06 3.08
CA MET A 110 -10.82 2.48 3.09
C MET A 110 -11.00 3.81 2.35
N ASP A 111 -12.12 3.94 1.67
CA ASP A 111 -12.48 5.20 1.01
C ASP A 111 -12.59 6.32 2.06
N SER A 112 -11.89 7.44 1.83
CA SER A 112 -11.78 8.53 2.81
C SER A 112 -13.13 9.13 3.19
N CYS A 113 -14.11 9.15 2.27
CA CYS A 113 -15.48 9.58 2.58
C CYS A 113 -16.13 8.69 3.64
N ILE A 114 -15.90 7.37 3.61
CA ILE A 114 -16.42 6.43 4.62
C ILE A 114 -15.70 6.62 5.95
N LEU A 115 -14.35 6.75 5.95
CA LEU A 115 -13.60 7.02 7.17
C LEU A 115 -14.09 8.30 7.87
N ASN A 116 -14.36 9.35 7.09
CA ASN A 116 -14.93 10.60 7.61
C ASN A 116 -16.31 10.40 8.24
N ILE A 117 -17.18 9.58 7.65
CA ILE A 117 -18.48 9.27 8.24
C ILE A 117 -18.35 8.44 9.51
N LEU A 118 -17.49 7.41 9.52
CA LEU A 118 -17.21 6.60 10.71
C LEU A 118 -16.71 7.45 11.87
N ASP A 119 -15.79 8.37 11.59
CA ASP A 119 -15.25 9.30 12.57
C ASP A 119 -16.37 10.19 13.17
N LYS A 120 -17.20 10.82 12.36
CA LYS A 120 -18.31 11.65 12.81
C LYS A 120 -19.39 10.87 13.57
N LEU A 121 -19.55 9.58 13.30
CA LEU A 121 -20.43 8.68 14.04
C LEU A 121 -19.80 8.14 15.32
N GLY A 122 -18.53 8.44 15.61
CA GLY A 122 -17.81 7.91 16.75
C GLY A 122 -17.59 6.39 16.69
N ILE A 123 -17.52 5.82 15.50
CA ILE A 123 -17.25 4.40 15.26
C ILE A 123 -15.74 4.20 15.16
N PRO A 124 -15.14 3.39 16.05
CA PRO A 124 -13.70 3.18 16.03
C PRO A 124 -13.24 2.39 14.81
N TYR A 125 -12.14 2.84 14.19
CA TYR A 125 -11.48 2.12 13.12
C TYR A 125 -9.97 2.08 13.26
N ILE A 126 -9.35 1.06 12.66
CA ILE A 126 -7.96 1.01 12.26
C ILE A 126 -7.95 0.87 10.74
N ASP A 127 -7.41 1.87 10.04
CA ASP A 127 -7.19 1.76 8.60
C ASP A 127 -5.72 1.51 8.28
N MET A 128 -5.48 0.71 7.26
CA MET A 128 -4.15 0.22 6.91
C MET A 128 -3.85 0.43 5.44
N TYR A 129 -2.59 0.73 5.16
CA TYR A 129 -2.00 0.73 3.83
C TYR A 129 -0.79 -0.18 3.79
N ILE A 130 -0.50 -0.76 2.63
CA ILE A 130 0.86 -1.22 2.36
C ILE A 130 1.73 0.03 2.28
N SER A 131 2.72 0.12 3.17
CA SER A 131 3.62 1.27 3.19
C SER A 131 4.27 1.50 1.83
N PRO A 132 4.47 2.76 1.44
CA PRO A 132 5.24 3.09 0.26
C PRO A 132 6.72 2.65 0.35
N VAL A 133 7.26 2.46 1.56
CA VAL A 133 8.62 1.93 1.76
C VAL A 133 8.62 0.43 1.53
N ARG A 134 9.20 -0.03 0.41
CA ARG A 134 9.09 -1.42 -0.05
C ARG A 134 10.41 -2.17 -0.11
N PHE A 135 11.53 -1.51 0.17
CA PHE A 135 12.86 -2.12 0.10
C PHE A 135 13.30 -2.84 1.37
N LEU A 136 12.47 -2.93 2.41
CA LEU A 136 12.74 -3.76 3.58
C LEU A 136 12.57 -5.26 3.24
N GLU A 137 13.08 -6.13 4.11
CA GLU A 137 13.03 -7.58 3.88
C GLU A 137 11.62 -8.12 3.67
N ASP A 138 10.63 -7.62 4.44
CA ASP A 138 9.24 -8.03 4.32
C ASP A 138 8.30 -6.83 4.17
N GLN A 139 7.01 -7.11 4.07
CA GLN A 139 5.96 -6.13 3.88
C GLN A 139 5.85 -5.22 5.10
N LEU A 140 5.90 -3.92 4.87
CA LEU A 140 5.64 -2.89 5.87
C LEU A 140 4.19 -2.41 5.72
N PHE A 141 3.45 -2.33 6.82
CA PHE A 141 2.13 -1.71 6.84
C PHE A 141 2.18 -0.35 7.52
N SER A 142 1.40 0.57 7.01
CA SER A 142 1.16 1.86 7.65
C SER A 142 -0.27 1.86 8.18
N MET A 143 -0.46 2.18 9.48
CA MET A 143 -1.74 2.07 10.18
C MET A 143 -2.11 3.39 10.85
N THR A 144 -3.40 3.71 10.85
CA THR A 144 -3.96 4.84 11.61
C THR A 144 -5.24 4.42 12.33
N SER A 145 -5.69 5.28 13.25
CA SER A 145 -6.99 5.13 13.93
C SER A 145 -7.57 6.51 14.27
N ASN A 146 -8.89 6.62 14.25
CA ASN A 146 -9.60 7.81 14.75
C ASN A 146 -9.73 7.83 16.29
N PHE A 147 -9.34 6.77 16.98
CA PHE A 147 -9.35 6.70 18.44
C PHE A 147 -7.94 6.89 18.99
N GLU A 148 -7.73 7.96 19.72
CA GLU A 148 -6.43 8.32 20.30
C GLU A 148 -5.82 7.20 21.12
N THR A 149 -6.63 6.46 21.89
CA THR A 149 -6.13 5.34 22.70
C THR A 149 -5.58 4.20 21.86
N ILE A 150 -6.23 3.87 20.73
CA ILE A 150 -5.74 2.88 19.77
C ILE A 150 -4.49 3.42 19.08
N TYR A 151 -4.53 4.67 18.62
CA TYR A 151 -3.42 5.31 17.93
C TYR A 151 -2.15 5.34 18.79
N ASN A 152 -2.28 5.71 20.08
CA ASN A 152 -1.17 5.72 21.02
C ASN A 152 -0.60 4.32 21.28
N LYS A 153 -1.43 3.27 21.24
CA LYS A 153 -0.96 1.89 21.25
C LYS A 153 -0.16 1.54 19.99
N LEU A 154 -0.62 1.96 18.83
CA LEU A 154 0.11 1.77 17.55
C LEU A 154 1.46 2.48 17.57
N LEU A 155 1.56 3.68 18.17
CA LEU A 155 2.82 4.42 18.31
C LEU A 155 3.90 3.66 19.09
N ASN A 156 3.52 2.80 20.05
CA ASN A 156 4.48 1.97 20.78
C ASN A 156 5.19 0.92 19.90
N TYR A 157 4.61 0.62 18.75
CA TYR A 157 5.12 -0.34 17.77
C TYR A 157 5.66 0.33 16.49
N LYS A 158 5.77 1.66 16.51
CA LYS A 158 6.28 2.40 15.35
C LYS A 158 7.69 1.95 15.00
N LEU A 159 7.90 1.65 13.72
CA LEU A 159 9.23 1.34 13.21
C LEU A 159 10.16 2.53 13.39
N ASP A 160 11.37 2.28 13.92
CA ASP A 160 12.41 3.30 14.00
C ASP A 160 12.88 3.67 12.57
N GLU A 161 12.79 4.93 12.23
CA GLU A 161 13.25 5.43 10.92
C GLU A 161 14.74 5.16 10.64
N ASN A 162 15.57 5.08 11.69
CA ASN A 162 16.97 4.73 11.53
C ASN A 162 17.16 3.35 10.88
N MET A 163 16.24 2.40 11.13
CA MET A 163 16.25 1.11 10.45
C MET A 163 16.01 1.26 8.96
N ILE A 164 15.11 2.15 8.55
CA ILE A 164 14.82 2.43 7.13
C ILE A 164 16.05 3.08 6.48
N TYR A 165 16.63 4.09 7.11
CA TYR A 165 17.84 4.76 6.60
C TYR A 165 19.04 3.80 6.51
N MET A 166 19.21 2.92 7.48
CA MET A 166 20.30 1.92 7.47
C MET A 166 20.15 0.99 6.26
N GLN A 167 18.94 0.48 6.03
CA GLN A 167 18.66 -0.40 4.89
C GLN A 167 18.81 0.35 3.55
N ALA A 168 18.35 1.60 3.47
CA ALA A 168 18.52 2.43 2.27
C ALA A 168 20.00 2.68 1.95
N ASN A 169 20.82 2.99 2.96
CA ASN A 169 22.27 3.18 2.79
C ASN A 169 22.99 1.90 2.36
N TYR A 170 22.56 0.74 2.88
CA TYR A 170 23.07 -0.55 2.44
C TYR A 170 22.77 -0.79 0.96
N LEU A 171 21.51 -0.62 0.54
CA LEU A 171 21.09 -0.72 -0.86
C LEU A 171 21.83 0.26 -1.77
N LYS A 172 21.97 1.51 -1.33
CA LYS A 172 22.69 2.53 -2.08
C LYS A 172 24.13 2.11 -2.35
N THR A 173 24.82 1.59 -1.33
CA THR A 173 26.20 1.11 -1.48
C THR A 173 26.27 -0.06 -2.45
N PHE A 174 25.37 -1.03 -2.29
CA PHE A 174 25.28 -2.21 -3.16
C PHE A 174 25.10 -1.80 -4.64
N TYR A 175 24.13 -0.96 -4.95
CA TYR A 175 23.88 -0.53 -6.33
C TYR A 175 24.99 0.35 -6.91
N LEU A 176 25.63 1.20 -6.10
CA LEU A 176 26.78 1.97 -6.55
C LEU A 176 27.97 1.09 -6.92
N MET A 177 28.24 0.04 -6.16
CA MET A 177 29.31 -0.92 -6.47
C MET A 177 29.00 -1.72 -7.74
N ARG A 178 27.75 -2.14 -7.93
CA ARG A 178 27.32 -2.93 -9.09
C ARG A 178 27.19 -2.10 -10.36
N ASP A 179 26.49 -0.96 -10.26
CA ASP A 179 26.01 -0.19 -11.42
C ASP A 179 26.71 1.17 -11.58
N GLY A 180 27.73 1.47 -10.76
CA GLY A 180 28.42 2.76 -10.76
C GLY A 180 29.02 3.19 -12.10
N LYS A 181 29.30 2.23 -12.98
CA LYS A 181 29.78 2.50 -14.35
C LYS A 181 28.76 3.20 -15.27
N TYR A 182 27.49 3.22 -14.89
CA TYR A 182 26.42 3.89 -15.64
C TYR A 182 26.18 5.33 -15.22
N ILE A 183 26.91 5.83 -14.20
CA ILE A 183 26.83 7.21 -13.74
C ILE A 183 27.30 8.14 -14.85
N GLN A 184 26.53 9.21 -15.11
CA GLN A 184 26.88 10.25 -16.08
C GLN A 184 27.29 11.53 -15.37
N GLU A 185 28.09 12.38 -16.06
CA GLU A 185 28.52 13.66 -15.51
C GLU A 185 27.38 14.68 -15.48
N THR A 186 26.43 14.61 -16.45
CA THR A 186 25.32 15.56 -16.53
C THR A 186 24.21 15.19 -15.54
N PRO A 187 23.85 16.11 -14.63
CA PRO A 187 22.74 15.90 -13.71
C PRO A 187 21.42 15.64 -14.43
N ALA A 188 20.63 14.76 -13.86
CA ALA A 188 19.32 14.40 -14.40
C ALA A 188 18.23 14.40 -13.32
N ILE A 189 16.99 14.55 -13.77
CA ILE A 189 15.83 14.17 -12.99
C ILE A 189 15.38 12.75 -13.36
N LEU A 190 14.75 12.08 -12.40
CA LEU A 190 14.02 10.85 -12.62
C LEU A 190 12.53 11.15 -12.50
N PHE A 191 11.79 11.04 -13.61
CA PHE A 191 10.33 11.15 -13.59
C PHE A 191 9.71 9.76 -13.53
N LEU A 192 8.88 9.50 -12.50
CA LEU A 192 8.18 8.24 -12.30
C LEU A 192 6.78 8.30 -12.90
N GLY A 193 6.53 7.47 -13.90
CA GLY A 193 5.20 7.26 -14.45
C GLY A 193 4.27 6.58 -13.46
N GLN A 194 2.96 6.80 -13.61
CA GLN A 194 1.90 6.18 -12.79
C GLN A 194 0.78 5.62 -13.66
N THR A 195 0.00 4.70 -13.11
CA THR A 195 -1.19 4.16 -13.79
C THR A 195 -2.33 5.18 -13.77
N GLN A 196 -3.14 5.24 -14.82
CA GLN A 196 -4.20 6.24 -14.97
C GLN A 196 -5.37 6.13 -13.97
N TYR A 197 -5.49 5.02 -13.24
CA TYR A 197 -6.63 4.72 -12.37
C TYR A 197 -6.24 4.47 -10.91
N ASP A 198 -5.17 5.10 -10.45
CA ASP A 198 -4.75 5.01 -9.06
C ASP A 198 -5.45 6.09 -8.21
N LYS A 199 -5.89 5.72 -7.00
CA LYS A 199 -6.47 6.67 -6.03
C LYS A 199 -5.52 7.82 -5.68
N SER A 200 -4.22 7.55 -5.70
CA SER A 200 -3.19 8.54 -5.42
C SER A 200 -3.14 9.66 -6.47
N LEU A 201 -3.81 9.50 -7.61
CA LEU A 201 -3.96 10.53 -8.64
C LEU A 201 -5.19 11.41 -8.45
N ILE A 202 -6.06 11.12 -7.49
CA ILE A 202 -7.25 11.92 -7.24
C ILE A 202 -6.84 13.14 -6.42
N ASN A 203 -7.16 14.34 -6.93
CA ASN A 203 -7.03 15.56 -6.15
C ASN A 203 -8.04 15.51 -5.00
N ASN A 204 -7.57 15.61 -3.76
CA ASN A 204 -8.39 15.50 -2.56
C ASN A 204 -9.32 16.72 -2.32
N GLU A 205 -9.12 17.82 -3.05
CA GLU A 205 -9.95 19.00 -2.99
C GLU A 205 -11.01 19.04 -4.08
N THR A 206 -10.65 18.63 -5.30
CA THR A 206 -11.54 18.72 -6.48
C THR A 206 -12.18 17.39 -6.90
N GLY A 207 -11.64 16.24 -6.46
CA GLY A 207 -12.05 14.91 -6.92
C GLY A 207 -11.54 14.54 -8.32
N GLU A 208 -10.87 15.46 -9.02
CA GLU A 208 -10.38 15.22 -10.37
C GLU A 208 -9.15 14.32 -10.39
N VAL A 209 -9.04 13.50 -11.42
CA VAL A 209 -7.83 12.70 -11.66
C VAL A 209 -6.74 13.57 -12.28
N TYR A 210 -5.63 13.71 -11.57
CA TYR A 210 -4.49 14.51 -11.97
C TYR A 210 -3.74 13.89 -13.15
N SER A 211 -3.39 14.75 -14.13
CA SER A 211 -2.52 14.40 -15.24
C SER A 211 -1.51 15.53 -15.47
N ILE A 212 -0.26 15.19 -15.75
CA ILE A 212 0.76 16.22 -16.08
C ILE A 212 0.40 16.99 -17.37
N LEU A 213 -0.39 16.39 -18.26
CA LEU A 213 -0.83 17.05 -19.49
C LEU A 213 -1.79 18.22 -19.22
N ASN A 214 -2.53 18.16 -18.11
CA ASN A 214 -3.41 19.24 -17.65
C ASN A 214 -2.70 20.22 -16.72
N HIS A 215 -1.51 19.85 -16.18
CA HIS A 215 -0.75 20.59 -15.20
C HIS A 215 0.71 20.83 -15.66
N LYS A 216 0.86 21.21 -16.92
CA LYS A 216 2.17 21.37 -17.57
C LYS A 216 3.08 22.36 -16.85
N LYS A 217 2.53 23.50 -16.41
CA LYS A 217 3.31 24.53 -15.71
C LYS A 217 3.96 24.03 -14.43
N GLU A 218 3.21 23.30 -13.61
CA GLU A 218 3.69 22.70 -12.36
C GLU A 218 4.79 21.66 -12.63
N PHE A 219 4.61 20.87 -13.68
CA PHE A 219 5.63 19.92 -14.10
C PHE A 219 6.89 20.62 -14.62
N GLU A 220 6.76 21.59 -15.52
CA GLU A 220 7.89 22.37 -16.07
C GLU A 220 8.68 23.08 -14.98
N GLU A 221 8.00 23.66 -13.99
CA GLU A 221 8.66 24.26 -12.83
C GLU A 221 9.39 23.22 -11.97
N SER A 222 8.84 21.99 -11.85
CA SER A 222 9.46 20.91 -11.08
C SER A 222 10.76 20.38 -11.68
N ILE A 223 10.94 20.50 -12.99
CA ILE A 223 12.14 20.05 -13.73
C ILE A 223 13.12 21.18 -14.07
N LYS A 224 12.79 22.42 -13.71
CA LYS A 224 13.61 23.59 -14.03
C LYS A 224 15.05 23.42 -13.55
N GLY A 225 15.99 23.78 -14.42
CA GLY A 225 17.43 23.62 -14.19
C GLY A 225 18.04 22.29 -14.63
N PHE A 226 17.21 21.38 -15.14
CA PHE A 226 17.67 20.11 -15.68
C PHE A 226 17.36 20.02 -17.17
N SER A 227 18.34 19.60 -17.98
CA SER A 227 18.18 19.35 -19.40
C SER A 227 17.95 17.87 -19.73
N ARG A 228 18.24 17.00 -18.77
CA ARG A 228 18.17 15.55 -18.94
C ARG A 228 17.08 14.95 -18.04
N ILE A 229 16.16 14.21 -18.66
CA ILE A 229 15.01 13.58 -18.02
C ILE A 229 15.07 12.07 -18.23
N LEU A 230 15.20 11.30 -17.18
CA LEU A 230 14.98 9.86 -17.21
C LEU A 230 13.52 9.58 -16.90
N TYR A 231 12.81 9.01 -17.86
CA TYR A 231 11.41 8.62 -17.67
C TYR A 231 11.33 7.12 -17.36
N LYS A 232 10.96 6.78 -16.13
CA LYS A 232 10.69 5.41 -15.71
C LYS A 232 9.19 5.15 -15.79
N ARG A 233 8.79 4.39 -16.80
CA ARG A 233 7.40 3.98 -16.97
C ARG A 233 6.95 3.12 -15.79
N HIS A 234 5.69 3.30 -15.39
CA HIS A 234 5.08 2.34 -14.46
C HIS A 234 4.90 0.99 -15.19
N PRO A 235 5.24 -0.17 -14.58
CA PRO A 235 5.15 -1.47 -15.25
C PRO A 235 3.76 -1.81 -15.80
N LYS A 236 2.70 -1.26 -15.21
CA LYS A 236 1.30 -1.42 -15.66
C LYS A 236 0.78 -0.24 -16.47
N ALA A 237 1.63 0.73 -16.84
CA ALA A 237 1.17 1.86 -17.64
C ALA A 237 0.78 1.39 -19.04
N LEU A 238 -0.41 1.79 -19.46
CA LEU A 238 -0.92 1.66 -20.83
C LEU A 238 -1.32 3.05 -21.30
N GLY A 239 -0.94 3.43 -22.52
CA GLY A 239 -1.40 4.68 -23.14
C GLY A 239 -0.69 5.95 -22.61
N ASP A 240 0.61 5.86 -22.31
CA ASP A 240 1.44 7.00 -21.89
C ASP A 240 2.16 7.71 -23.06
N GLU A 241 1.81 7.41 -24.30
CA GLU A 241 2.44 7.95 -25.51
C GLU A 241 2.36 9.49 -25.55
N MET A 242 1.20 10.07 -25.21
CA MET A 242 1.03 11.53 -25.16
C MET A 242 1.91 12.19 -24.08
N VAL A 243 2.10 11.50 -22.94
CA VAL A 243 3.02 11.95 -21.89
C VAL A 243 4.44 11.96 -22.43
N LEU A 244 4.87 10.89 -23.09
CA LEU A 244 6.19 10.79 -23.68
C LEU A 244 6.45 11.84 -24.77
N GLU A 245 5.48 12.08 -25.64
CA GLU A 245 5.58 13.14 -26.65
C GLU A 245 5.74 14.51 -26.01
N TYR A 246 4.96 14.81 -24.98
CA TYR A 246 5.11 16.04 -24.24
C TYR A 246 6.50 16.16 -23.57
N LEU A 247 6.97 15.12 -22.89
CA LEU A 247 8.28 15.13 -22.24
C LEU A 247 9.41 15.44 -23.22
N LYS A 248 9.37 14.88 -24.43
CA LYS A 248 10.37 15.15 -25.49
C LYS A 248 10.43 16.62 -25.94
N THR A 249 9.39 17.40 -25.68
CA THR A 249 9.42 18.85 -25.99
C THR A 249 10.18 19.65 -24.93
N LEU A 250 10.50 19.07 -23.77
CA LEU A 250 11.07 19.76 -22.62
C LEU A 250 12.59 19.56 -22.45
N GLY A 251 13.16 18.55 -23.08
CA GLY A 251 14.60 18.26 -22.96
C GLY A 251 15.01 16.93 -23.56
N ASP A 252 16.22 16.48 -23.18
CA ASP A 252 16.70 15.14 -23.53
C ASP A 252 16.03 14.09 -22.65
N VAL A 253 15.15 13.30 -23.25
CA VAL A 253 14.33 12.30 -22.55
C VAL A 253 14.79 10.90 -22.90
N THR A 254 15.26 10.19 -21.88
CA THR A 254 15.61 8.77 -21.99
C THR A 254 14.56 7.93 -21.23
N ILE A 255 13.89 6.98 -21.92
CA ILE A 255 13.07 5.97 -21.27
C ILE A 255 14.01 4.93 -20.64
N THR A 256 13.79 4.63 -19.35
CA THR A 256 14.62 3.65 -18.65
C THR A 256 13.80 2.50 -18.10
N ASN A 257 14.35 1.27 -18.22
CA ASN A 257 13.85 0.05 -17.58
C ASN A 257 14.76 -0.40 -16.43
N GLU A 258 15.79 0.41 -16.09
CA GLU A 258 16.69 0.10 -14.97
C GLU A 258 15.92 -0.05 -13.67
N ASN A 259 16.48 -0.83 -12.75
CA ASN A 259 15.90 -0.99 -11.41
C ASN A 259 15.78 0.37 -10.71
N PHE A 260 14.66 0.61 -10.03
CA PHE A 260 14.40 1.89 -9.38
C PHE A 260 15.44 2.24 -8.32
N TYR A 261 15.85 1.27 -7.50
CA TYR A 261 16.83 1.50 -6.44
C TYR A 261 18.26 1.73 -7.01
N SER A 262 18.59 1.08 -8.13
CA SER A 262 19.81 1.41 -8.88
C SER A 262 19.81 2.87 -9.30
N LEU A 263 18.72 3.34 -9.91
CA LEU A 263 18.59 4.73 -10.37
C LEU A 263 18.71 5.73 -9.22
N ILE A 264 17.95 5.57 -8.13
CA ILE A 264 17.98 6.52 -7.01
C ILE A 264 19.25 6.41 -6.15
N SER A 265 20.07 5.37 -6.35
CA SER A 265 21.42 5.28 -5.75
C SER A 265 22.43 6.15 -6.46
N ARG A 266 22.25 6.42 -7.75
CA ARG A 266 23.22 7.13 -8.60
C ARG A 266 23.29 8.63 -8.23
N PRO A 267 24.51 9.22 -8.11
CA PRO A 267 24.65 10.64 -7.76
C PRO A 267 24.24 11.60 -8.88
N ASP A 268 24.26 11.18 -10.16
CA ASP A 268 23.78 12.00 -11.27
C ASP A 268 22.25 12.16 -11.29
N ILE A 269 21.50 11.29 -10.64
CA ILE A 269 20.08 11.51 -10.38
C ILE A 269 19.95 12.39 -9.14
N GLN A 270 19.63 13.67 -9.32
CA GLN A 270 19.57 14.64 -8.23
C GLN A 270 18.14 14.84 -7.71
N ARG A 271 17.16 14.82 -8.60
CA ARG A 271 15.74 15.02 -8.24
C ARG A 271 14.88 13.88 -8.78
N VAL A 272 13.92 13.46 -7.97
CA VAL A 272 12.88 12.50 -8.38
C VAL A 272 11.55 13.24 -8.38
N VAL A 273 10.80 13.15 -9.48
CA VAL A 273 9.51 13.81 -9.67
C VAL A 273 8.45 12.77 -9.97
N ALA A 274 7.28 12.93 -9.40
CA ALA A 274 6.09 12.14 -9.75
C ALA A 274 4.82 12.89 -9.36
N ILE A 275 3.66 12.44 -9.81
CA ILE A 275 2.40 13.02 -9.37
C ILE A 275 2.22 12.75 -7.88
N SER A 276 2.18 11.48 -7.48
CA SER A 276 1.97 11.06 -6.07
C SER A 276 2.53 9.67 -5.79
N SER A 277 3.57 9.25 -6.53
CA SER A 277 4.15 7.91 -6.39
C SER A 277 4.79 7.68 -5.01
N GLY A 278 4.54 6.51 -4.42
CA GLY A 278 5.25 6.05 -3.22
C GLY A 278 6.77 6.00 -3.38
N GLY A 279 7.28 5.82 -4.61
CA GLY A 279 8.71 5.89 -4.90
C GLY A 279 9.37 7.22 -4.53
N LEU A 280 8.61 8.32 -4.43
CA LEU A 280 9.16 9.59 -3.91
C LEU A 280 9.46 9.50 -2.41
N ILE A 281 8.61 8.82 -1.63
CA ILE A 281 8.86 8.60 -0.19
C ILE A 281 10.12 7.74 -0.02
N GLU A 282 10.30 6.70 -0.83
CA GLU A 282 11.51 5.87 -0.81
C GLU A 282 12.75 6.68 -1.21
N ALA A 283 12.66 7.52 -2.25
CA ALA A 283 13.76 8.34 -2.72
C ALA A 283 14.29 9.34 -1.67
N LYS A 284 13.44 9.79 -0.73
CA LYS A 284 13.87 10.61 0.42
C LYS A 284 14.91 9.86 1.27
N TYR A 285 14.72 8.57 1.52
CA TYR A 285 15.65 7.74 2.30
C TYR A 285 17.00 7.51 1.57
N PHE A 286 17.01 7.68 0.24
CA PHE A 286 18.24 7.67 -0.57
C PHE A 286 18.88 9.06 -0.72
N ASN A 287 18.43 10.06 0.07
CA ASN A 287 18.89 11.45 0.04
C ASN A 287 18.67 12.13 -1.33
N LYS A 288 17.56 11.84 -2.00
CA LYS A 288 17.17 12.54 -3.23
C LYS A 288 16.25 13.71 -2.92
N GLU A 289 16.41 14.79 -3.68
CA GLU A 289 15.38 15.81 -3.73
C GLU A 289 14.13 15.21 -4.36
N THR A 290 12.96 15.38 -3.73
CA THR A 290 11.71 14.79 -4.21
C THR A 290 10.67 15.88 -4.43
N LYS A 291 9.93 15.78 -5.53
CA LYS A 291 8.86 16.71 -5.86
C LYS A 291 7.57 15.96 -6.17
N PHE A 292 6.61 16.08 -5.28
CA PHE A 292 5.23 15.68 -5.53
C PHE A 292 4.53 16.80 -6.32
N LEU A 293 3.83 16.42 -7.40
CA LEU A 293 3.03 17.38 -8.17
C LEU A 293 1.62 17.51 -7.58
N LEU A 294 1.15 16.53 -6.84
CA LEU A 294 -0.15 16.53 -6.19
C LEU A 294 0.02 16.42 -4.67
N HIS A 295 0.09 15.22 -4.12
CA HIS A 295 0.26 14.98 -2.69
C HIS A 295 1.05 13.68 -2.45
N GLU A 296 1.48 13.45 -1.21
CA GLU A 296 2.06 12.16 -0.84
C GLU A 296 1.02 11.05 -0.93
N SER A 297 1.43 9.87 -1.43
CA SER A 297 0.53 8.72 -1.57
C SER A 297 -0.02 8.23 -0.23
N VAL A 298 0.74 8.38 0.84
CA VAL A 298 0.37 8.09 2.23
C VAL A 298 1.02 9.15 3.12
N ASN A 299 0.25 9.79 3.97
CA ASN A 299 0.74 10.75 4.95
C ASN A 299 1.33 9.97 6.15
N LEU A 300 2.65 9.86 6.23
CA LEU A 300 3.33 9.08 7.26
C LEU A 300 3.53 9.87 8.56
N GLN A 301 3.40 9.16 9.70
CA GLN A 301 3.65 9.72 11.03
C GLN A 301 5.13 9.64 11.40
N TYR A 302 5.80 10.77 11.32
CA TYR A 302 7.20 10.90 11.75
C TYR A 302 7.35 11.26 13.24
N GLY A 303 6.39 12.00 13.81
CA GLY A 303 6.34 12.36 15.23
C GLY A 303 5.70 11.27 16.11
N ASN A 304 5.29 11.67 17.32
CA ASN A 304 4.63 10.79 18.30
C ASN A 304 3.30 11.36 18.80
N GLU A 305 2.76 12.38 18.11
CA GLU A 305 1.49 12.99 18.50
C GLU A 305 0.33 12.29 17.77
N PHE A 306 -0.83 12.28 18.42
CA PHE A 306 -2.04 11.77 17.80
C PHE A 306 -2.44 12.65 16.61
N ASP A 307 -2.53 12.02 15.46
CA ASP A 307 -3.05 12.63 14.24
C ASP A 307 -3.65 11.51 13.37
N LYS A 308 -4.97 11.41 13.34
CA LYS A 308 -5.70 10.37 12.60
C LYS A 308 -5.48 10.41 11.09
N GLU A 309 -5.00 11.53 10.55
CA GLU A 309 -4.68 11.67 9.12
C GLU A 309 -3.28 11.10 8.80
N LYS A 310 -2.49 10.74 9.83
CA LYS A 310 -1.15 10.20 9.66
C LYS A 310 -1.07 8.72 10.00
N TYR A 311 -0.34 7.99 9.16
CA TYR A 311 -0.20 6.54 9.23
C TYR A 311 1.15 6.16 9.85
N ILE A 312 1.13 5.30 10.85
CA ILE A 312 2.28 4.80 11.59
C ILE A 312 2.81 3.56 10.90
N ASN A 313 4.09 3.54 10.57
CA ASN A 313 4.74 2.36 10.00
C ASN A 313 4.93 1.26 11.05
N ILE A 314 4.28 0.11 10.83
CA ILE A 314 4.37 -1.09 11.67
C ILE A 314 5.01 -2.21 10.84
N TYR A 315 6.16 -2.73 11.30
CA TYR A 315 6.92 -3.71 10.55
C TYR A 315 6.63 -5.14 11.02
N GLU A 316 7.43 -5.71 11.86
CA GLU A 316 7.39 -7.14 12.19
C GLU A 316 6.15 -7.58 13.00
N HIS A 317 5.47 -6.65 13.63
CA HIS A 317 4.42 -6.92 14.62
C HIS A 317 3.03 -7.14 14.03
N PHE A 318 2.76 -6.69 12.81
CA PHE A 318 1.38 -6.66 12.27
C PHE A 318 0.74 -8.05 12.09
N PHE A 319 1.50 -9.14 12.14
CA PHE A 319 0.98 -10.51 12.17
C PHE A 319 0.95 -11.13 13.56
N ALA A 320 1.55 -10.52 14.58
CA ALA A 320 1.63 -11.07 15.91
C ALA A 320 0.29 -10.93 16.65
N LEU A 321 -0.16 -12.02 17.27
CA LEU A 321 -1.42 -12.03 18.02
C LEU A 321 -1.37 -11.12 19.24
N ASN A 322 -0.24 -11.07 19.95
CA ASN A 322 -0.02 -10.19 21.08
C ASN A 322 -0.04 -8.71 20.71
N PHE A 323 0.46 -8.33 19.51
CA PHE A 323 0.34 -6.97 18.98
C PHE A 323 -1.13 -6.55 18.88
N TRP A 324 -1.95 -7.36 18.20
CA TRP A 324 -3.37 -7.05 18.04
C TRP A 324 -4.12 -7.10 19.37
N ALA A 325 -3.77 -8.04 20.26
CA ALA A 325 -4.36 -8.13 21.60
C ALA A 325 -4.05 -6.85 22.40
N ASP A 326 -2.81 -6.36 22.37
CA ASP A 326 -2.45 -5.13 23.06
C ASP A 326 -3.13 -3.91 22.45
N VAL A 327 -3.03 -3.72 21.12
CA VAL A 327 -3.61 -2.56 20.43
C VAL A 327 -5.11 -2.45 20.63
N LEU A 328 -5.83 -3.58 20.65
CA LEU A 328 -7.29 -3.60 20.77
C LEU A 328 -7.79 -3.65 22.22
N SER A 329 -6.92 -3.95 23.21
CA SER A 329 -7.30 -4.08 24.63
C SER A 329 -7.95 -2.84 25.24
N CYS A 330 -7.70 -1.67 24.65
CA CYS A 330 -8.28 -0.41 25.12
C CYS A 330 -9.75 -0.20 24.69
N VAL A 331 -10.28 -1.02 23.79
CA VAL A 331 -11.64 -0.87 23.25
C VAL A 331 -12.48 -2.14 23.27
N ILE A 332 -11.88 -3.33 23.32
CA ILE A 332 -12.54 -4.62 23.42
C ILE A 332 -11.82 -5.55 24.40
N ASN A 333 -12.50 -6.59 24.87
CA ASN A 333 -11.84 -7.67 25.61
C ASN A 333 -11.03 -8.53 24.64
N THR A 334 -9.74 -8.71 24.97
CA THR A 334 -8.81 -9.50 24.16
C THR A 334 -8.29 -10.70 24.93
N ASN A 335 -7.95 -11.76 24.21
CA ASN A 335 -7.27 -12.92 24.76
C ASN A 335 -5.81 -12.56 25.09
N THR A 336 -5.24 -13.23 26.09
CA THR A 336 -3.83 -13.07 26.46
C THR A 336 -2.97 -14.10 25.75
N PHE A 337 -1.80 -13.68 25.28
CA PHE A 337 -0.81 -14.55 24.63
C PHE A 337 0.49 -14.47 25.42
N SER A 338 1.06 -15.61 25.75
CA SER A 338 2.29 -15.73 26.58
C SER A 338 3.57 -15.50 25.79
N GLU A 339 3.51 -15.57 24.46
CA GLU A 339 4.64 -15.43 23.55
C GLU A 339 4.22 -14.66 22.30
N ASP A 340 5.21 -14.21 21.53
CA ASP A 340 5.01 -13.58 20.23
C ASP A 340 4.53 -14.63 19.21
N CYS A 341 3.25 -14.94 19.27
CA CYS A 341 2.61 -15.87 18.34
C CYS A 341 2.27 -15.13 17.04
N SER A 342 2.97 -15.48 15.97
CA SER A 342 2.62 -15.01 14.61
C SER A 342 1.97 -16.13 13.83
N PHE A 343 0.84 -15.82 13.16
CA PHE A 343 0.19 -16.77 12.26
C PHE A 343 1.07 -17.14 11.06
N TYR A 344 1.93 -16.24 10.61
CA TYR A 344 2.80 -16.42 9.45
C TYR A 344 4.24 -16.80 9.77
N GLY A 345 4.64 -16.83 11.01
CA GLY A 345 5.85 -17.50 11.57
C GLY A 345 7.21 -16.96 11.14
N SER A 346 7.43 -16.33 10.00
CA SER A 346 8.74 -15.83 9.58
C SER A 346 8.67 -14.61 8.67
N LYS A 347 9.75 -13.84 8.67
CA LYS A 347 10.00 -12.70 7.77
C LYS A 347 9.88 -13.10 6.29
N ASN A 348 9.55 -12.16 5.44
CA ASN A 348 9.48 -12.30 3.96
C ASN A 348 8.37 -13.19 3.38
N LYS A 349 7.52 -13.79 4.20
CA LYS A 349 6.46 -14.68 3.71
C LYS A 349 5.38 -13.96 2.94
N LEU A 350 4.94 -12.79 3.42
CA LEU A 350 3.88 -12.06 2.76
C LEU A 350 4.33 -11.53 1.40
N ARG A 351 5.49 -10.89 1.34
CA ARG A 351 6.04 -10.34 0.09
C ARG A 351 6.28 -11.44 -0.94
N ASN A 352 6.88 -12.56 -0.53
CA ASN A 352 7.12 -13.71 -1.40
C ASN A 352 5.81 -14.32 -1.90
N SER A 353 4.81 -14.50 -1.03
CA SER A 353 3.53 -15.12 -1.38
C SER A 353 2.73 -14.28 -2.38
N ARG A 354 2.96 -12.99 -2.47
CA ARG A 354 2.28 -12.08 -3.41
C ARG A 354 2.98 -11.89 -4.75
N GLY A 355 4.20 -12.40 -4.91
CA GLY A 355 5.01 -12.19 -6.11
C GLY A 355 5.42 -10.73 -6.33
N GLU A 356 5.36 -9.88 -5.31
CA GLU A 356 5.67 -8.44 -5.42
C GLU A 356 7.15 -8.18 -5.69
N ARG A 357 8.03 -9.10 -5.30
CA ARG A 357 9.47 -9.01 -5.54
C ARG A 357 9.77 -8.96 -7.03
N ASP A 358 9.25 -9.94 -7.79
CA ASP A 358 9.47 -10.02 -9.23
C ASP A 358 8.95 -8.78 -9.94
N TYR A 359 7.80 -8.30 -9.50
CA TYR A 359 7.10 -7.20 -10.14
C TYR A 359 7.77 -5.83 -9.95
N TRP A 360 8.31 -5.56 -8.73
CA TRP A 360 8.91 -4.28 -8.37
C TRP A 360 10.44 -4.25 -8.47
N GLY A 361 11.06 -5.35 -8.89
CA GLY A 361 12.51 -5.48 -8.99
C GLY A 361 13.22 -5.71 -7.65
N TYR A 362 12.49 -6.12 -6.61
CA TYR A 362 13.10 -6.49 -5.33
C TYR A 362 13.88 -7.81 -5.41
N GLU A 363 13.56 -8.66 -6.38
CA GLU A 363 14.22 -9.95 -6.55
C GLU A 363 15.70 -9.79 -6.95
N ASP A 364 16.03 -8.74 -7.69
CA ASP A 364 17.42 -8.46 -8.07
C ASP A 364 18.32 -8.23 -6.84
N PHE A 365 17.77 -7.54 -5.83
CA PHE A 365 18.46 -7.30 -4.58
C PHE A 365 18.67 -8.58 -3.76
N ASP A 366 17.60 -9.33 -3.57
CA ASP A 366 17.67 -10.59 -2.81
C ASP A 366 18.48 -11.65 -3.53
N HIS A 367 18.39 -11.70 -4.86
CA HIS A 367 19.14 -12.67 -5.66
C HIS A 367 20.64 -12.48 -5.54
N GLU A 368 21.14 -11.26 -5.43
CA GLU A 368 22.58 -11.03 -5.34
C GLU A 368 23.12 -11.13 -3.92
N MET A 369 22.36 -10.74 -2.90
CA MET A 369 22.68 -11.04 -1.51
C MET A 369 22.71 -12.56 -1.23
N ILE A 370 21.81 -13.29 -1.86
CA ILE A 370 21.73 -14.74 -1.75
C ILE A 370 22.73 -15.43 -2.68
N LYS A 371 23.09 -14.87 -3.84
CA LYS A 371 24.06 -15.50 -4.76
C LYS A 371 25.43 -15.69 -4.16
N GLU A 372 25.89 -14.79 -3.31
CA GLU A 372 27.17 -14.99 -2.60
C GLU A 372 27.10 -16.14 -1.58
N ASP A 373 25.94 -16.34 -0.96
CA ASP A 373 25.70 -17.49 -0.07
C ASP A 373 25.37 -18.77 -0.83
N ILE A 374 24.67 -18.68 -1.99
CA ILE A 374 24.26 -19.83 -2.81
C ILE A 374 25.41 -20.33 -3.70
N ALA A 375 26.36 -19.51 -4.11
CA ALA A 375 27.59 -20.00 -4.77
C ALA A 375 28.35 -21.02 -3.88
N LYS A 376 28.04 -21.03 -2.58
CA LYS A 376 28.54 -22.01 -1.60
C LYS A 376 27.64 -23.23 -1.39
N ASN A 377 26.38 -23.24 -1.89
CA ASN A 377 25.44 -24.34 -1.65
C ASN A 377 24.56 -24.65 -2.89
N THR A 378 25.02 -25.56 -3.74
CA THR A 378 24.37 -26.01 -4.99
C THR A 378 22.93 -26.60 -4.82
N PHE A 379 22.46 -26.81 -3.62
CA PHE A 379 21.14 -27.42 -3.32
C PHE A 379 19.97 -26.46 -3.42
N LEU A 380 20.20 -25.14 -3.38
CA LEU A 380 19.14 -24.12 -3.35
C LEU A 380 18.56 -23.76 -4.72
N ASN A 381 19.24 -24.12 -5.83
CA ASN A 381 18.75 -23.82 -7.18
C ASN A 381 17.49 -24.60 -7.56
N LEU A 382 17.36 -25.85 -7.11
CA LEU A 382 16.17 -26.70 -7.37
C LEU A 382 14.93 -26.16 -6.62
N ASN A 383 15.11 -25.70 -5.39
CA ASN A 383 14.03 -25.16 -4.58
C ASN A 383 13.53 -23.81 -5.12
N SER A 384 14.41 -22.96 -5.65
CA SER A 384 14.04 -21.70 -6.31
C SER A 384 13.20 -21.92 -7.57
N ILE A 385 13.57 -22.90 -8.42
CA ILE A 385 12.82 -23.26 -9.63
C ILE A 385 11.45 -23.86 -9.24
N LEU A 386 11.42 -24.74 -8.26
CA LEU A 386 10.20 -25.38 -7.77
C LEU A 386 9.24 -24.34 -7.15
N THR A 387 9.79 -23.39 -6.39
CA THR A 387 9.04 -22.25 -5.84
C THR A 387 8.45 -21.38 -6.95
N LYS A 388 9.21 -21.10 -8.02
CA LYS A 388 8.71 -20.35 -9.19
C LYS A 388 7.57 -21.11 -9.90
N ILE A 389 7.73 -22.41 -10.10
CA ILE A 389 6.70 -23.27 -10.72
C ILE A 389 5.43 -23.31 -9.84
N LEU A 390 5.58 -23.48 -8.54
CA LEU A 390 4.44 -23.52 -7.60
C LEU A 390 3.69 -22.19 -7.55
N ARG A 391 4.40 -21.06 -7.64
CA ARG A 391 3.78 -19.72 -7.73
C ARG A 391 3.03 -19.53 -9.04
N ILE A 392 3.60 -19.97 -10.17
CA ILE A 392 2.92 -19.96 -11.46
C ILE A 392 1.64 -20.80 -11.38
N LEU A 393 1.71 -22.00 -10.82
CA LEU A 393 0.55 -22.87 -10.63
C LEU A 393 -0.50 -22.24 -9.70
N TYR A 394 -0.07 -21.57 -8.63
CA TYR A 394 -0.98 -20.81 -7.78
C TYR A 394 -1.67 -19.67 -8.55
N HIS A 395 -0.92 -18.93 -9.34
CA HIS A 395 -1.47 -17.81 -10.13
C HIS A 395 -2.52 -18.28 -11.16
N PHE A 396 -2.29 -19.44 -11.79
CA PHE A 396 -3.22 -20.00 -12.76
C PHE A 396 -4.42 -20.73 -12.14
N THR A 397 -4.24 -21.35 -10.97
CA THR A 397 -5.28 -22.22 -10.39
C THR A 397 -5.97 -21.62 -9.18
N ASN A 398 -5.42 -20.53 -8.60
CA ASN A 398 -5.83 -19.92 -7.32
C ASN A 398 -5.92 -20.94 -6.17
N ASN A 399 -5.20 -22.06 -6.25
CA ASN A 399 -5.26 -23.12 -5.28
C ASN A 399 -4.20 -22.95 -4.20
N ARG A 400 -4.63 -22.59 -2.99
CA ARG A 400 -3.77 -22.32 -1.81
C ARG A 400 -2.81 -23.47 -1.45
N LYS A 401 -3.06 -24.70 -1.90
CA LYS A 401 -2.13 -25.80 -1.68
C LYS A 401 -0.74 -25.50 -2.25
N TYR A 402 -0.66 -24.78 -3.36
CA TYR A 402 0.63 -24.40 -3.96
C TYR A 402 1.38 -23.35 -3.15
N LEU A 403 0.69 -22.47 -2.43
CA LEU A 403 1.32 -21.52 -1.48
C LEU A 403 1.91 -22.26 -0.27
N VAL A 404 1.15 -23.20 0.31
CA VAL A 404 1.61 -23.99 1.46
C VAL A 404 2.85 -24.83 1.11
N TRP A 405 2.97 -25.28 -0.14
CA TRP A 405 4.13 -26.04 -0.60
C TRP A 405 5.37 -25.15 -0.82
N THR A 406 5.20 -23.88 -1.20
CA THR A 406 6.33 -22.93 -1.25
C THR A 406 6.90 -22.60 0.13
N GLU A 407 6.12 -22.82 1.18
CA GLU A 407 6.55 -22.61 2.57
C GLU A 407 7.36 -23.78 3.16
N ARG A 408 7.32 -24.95 2.51
CA ARG A 408 8.02 -26.16 2.95
C ARG A 408 9.35 -26.40 2.21
N LEU A 409 9.62 -25.58 1.18
CA LEU A 409 10.85 -25.58 0.39
C LEU A 409 11.76 -24.42 0.79
#